data_14c5d1077c2ce2f92dd57b851a344a8e
#
_entry.id   14c5d1077c2ce2f92dd57b851a344a8e
#
_cell.length_a   1.000
_cell.length_b   1.000
_cell.length_c   1.000
_cell.angle_alpha   90.00
_cell.angle_beta   90.00
_cell.angle_gamma   90.00
#
_symmetry.space_group_name_H-M   'P 1'
#
loop_
_entity.id
_entity.type
_entity.pdbx_description
1 polymer ?
#
loop_
_entity_poly.entity_id
_entity_poly.type
_entity_poly.pdbx_seq_one_letter_code
_entity_poly.pdbx_strand_id
1 'polypeptide(L)'
;MTSSTSLRIQYVSDLHLEFPQNRVWLEEHPLEVTGDILLIAGDTAYLDTPQSGQDTYSRYSFWDWASEHYKQVIVCFGNHDFYGYYDLATMPDGYCKEIRPNIHAYYNAVVHLDDVDIIVSTLWSYIEPCYSYITERGVSDFYRIRYEGHRLSSYNFNQEHEKCLRFIKQEVAESKTKTKIVLSHHVPTQLCTAEEFRGSDINGAFTVELGDYIADSCIDYWIYGHSHRNIDAQIGKTKIICNQLGYVSYGEHLANGFDPKKNVVV
;
A
#
# COMPACT_ATOMS: atom_id res chain seq x y z
N MET A 1 15.95 -23.85 24.44
CA MET A 1 15.66 -22.40 24.35
C MET A 1 15.98 -22.02 22.93
N THR A 2 14.98 -22.00 22.06
CA THR A 2 15.13 -21.51 20.69
C THR A 2 15.29 -19.99 20.78
N SER A 3 16.46 -19.49 20.39
CA SER A 3 16.69 -18.07 20.22
C SER A 3 15.63 -17.55 19.24
N SER A 4 14.67 -16.80 19.73
CA SER A 4 13.79 -16.02 18.85
C SER A 4 14.69 -15.03 18.11
N THR A 5 15.05 -15.36 16.90
CA THR A 5 15.70 -14.39 16.00
C THR A 5 14.66 -13.32 15.70
N SER A 6 14.90 -12.11 16.17
CA SER A 6 14.04 -10.96 15.84
C SER A 6 13.97 -10.80 14.32
N LEU A 7 12.77 -10.78 13.76
CA LEU A 7 12.54 -10.58 12.33
C LEU A 7 12.71 -9.09 12.01
N ARG A 8 13.55 -8.77 11.02
CA ARG A 8 13.75 -7.42 10.56
C ARG A 8 12.99 -7.19 9.27
N ILE A 9 12.07 -6.24 9.28
CA ILE A 9 11.16 -5.91 8.18
C ILE A 9 11.50 -4.52 7.65
N GLN A 10 11.95 -4.45 6.40
CA GLN A 10 12.13 -3.20 5.66
C GLN A 10 10.83 -2.87 4.94
N TYR A 11 10.51 -1.57 4.78
CA TYR A 11 9.28 -1.17 4.13
C TYR A 11 9.46 0.07 3.27
N VAL A 12 8.75 0.08 2.15
CA VAL A 12 8.69 1.18 1.17
C VAL A 12 7.30 1.24 0.55
N SER A 13 7.02 2.30 -0.20
CA SER A 13 5.83 2.42 -1.06
C SER A 13 6.05 3.42 -2.18
N ASP A 14 5.06 3.50 -3.07
CA ASP A 14 5.00 4.53 -4.12
C ASP A 14 6.27 4.54 -5.00
N LEU A 15 6.71 3.32 -5.39
CA LEU A 15 7.91 3.14 -6.22
C LEU A 15 7.66 3.53 -7.67
N HIS A 16 6.42 3.42 -8.14
CA HIS A 16 5.98 3.87 -9.46
C HIS A 16 6.88 3.41 -10.60
N LEU A 17 7.11 2.11 -10.69
CA LEU A 17 7.98 1.50 -11.72
C LEU A 17 7.42 1.70 -13.14
N GLU A 18 6.17 2.11 -13.31
CA GLU A 18 5.60 2.51 -14.58
C GLU A 18 6.26 3.77 -15.15
N PHE A 19 6.86 4.63 -14.31
CA PHE A 19 7.57 5.83 -14.76
C PHE A 19 9.07 5.57 -14.97
N PRO A 20 9.61 5.89 -16.16
CA PRO A 20 11.02 5.67 -16.46
C PRO A 20 11.97 6.36 -15.48
N GLN A 21 11.63 7.56 -15.00
CA GLN A 21 12.46 8.33 -14.07
C GLN A 21 12.62 7.61 -12.73
N ASN A 22 11.54 7.03 -12.21
CA ASN A 22 11.58 6.26 -10.98
C ASN A 22 12.44 5.00 -11.12
N ARG A 23 12.31 4.28 -12.26
CA ARG A 23 13.14 3.09 -12.52
C ARG A 23 14.63 3.42 -12.57
N VAL A 24 14.99 4.42 -13.37
CA VAL A 24 16.40 4.84 -13.50
C VAL A 24 16.96 5.26 -12.15
N TRP A 25 16.19 6.02 -11.38
CA TRP A 25 16.62 6.45 -10.06
C TRP A 25 16.84 5.27 -9.11
N LEU A 26 15.95 4.29 -9.08
CA LEU A 26 16.07 3.09 -8.24
C LEU A 26 17.22 2.18 -8.69
N GLU A 27 17.56 2.14 -9.98
CA GLU A 27 18.74 1.43 -10.49
C GLU A 27 20.06 2.11 -10.06
N GLU A 28 20.08 3.45 -10.05
CA GLU A 28 21.25 4.23 -9.61
C GLU A 28 21.36 4.34 -8.08
N HIS A 29 20.24 4.27 -7.37
CA HIS A 29 20.12 4.41 -5.92
C HIS A 29 19.28 3.26 -5.34
N PRO A 30 19.78 2.02 -5.37
CA PRO A 30 19.04 0.87 -4.85
C PRO A 30 18.80 1.01 -3.34
N LEU A 31 17.77 0.33 -2.84
CA LEU A 31 17.54 0.25 -1.41
C LEU A 31 18.77 -0.37 -0.72
N GLU A 32 19.17 0.19 0.41
CA GLU A 32 20.16 -0.45 1.26
C GLU A 32 19.46 -1.56 2.05
N VAL A 33 19.83 -2.82 1.79
CA VAL A 33 19.17 -3.97 2.40
C VAL A 33 19.42 -4.01 3.89
N THR A 34 18.39 -3.76 4.68
CA THR A 34 18.43 -3.72 6.15
C THR A 34 17.45 -4.71 6.79
N GLY A 35 16.57 -5.32 6.00
CA GLY A 35 15.57 -6.29 6.43
C GLY A 35 15.75 -7.67 5.82
N ASP A 36 15.19 -8.68 6.46
CA ASP A 36 15.04 -10.02 5.88
C ASP A 36 13.85 -10.06 4.91
N ILE A 37 12.80 -9.29 5.23
CA ILE A 37 11.54 -9.16 4.49
C ILE A 37 11.41 -7.74 4.00
N LEU A 38 10.90 -7.56 2.79
CA LEU A 38 10.50 -6.25 2.26
C LEU A 38 8.97 -6.18 2.15
N LEU A 39 8.37 -5.16 2.72
CA LEU A 39 6.96 -4.80 2.53
C LEU A 39 6.86 -3.61 1.58
N ILE A 40 5.98 -3.70 0.60
CA ILE A 40 5.70 -2.61 -0.34
C ILE A 40 4.24 -2.20 -0.20
N ALA A 41 3.99 -0.99 0.30
CA ALA A 41 2.66 -0.49 0.61
C ALA A 41 1.96 0.19 -0.59
N GLY A 42 1.98 -0.47 -1.74
CA GLY A 42 1.23 -0.08 -2.94
C GLY A 42 1.96 0.86 -3.89
N ASP A 43 1.29 1.15 -4.99
CA ASP A 43 1.73 2.01 -6.09
C ASP A 43 3.10 1.61 -6.64
N THR A 44 3.16 0.35 -7.08
CA THR A 44 4.41 -0.23 -7.57
C THR A 44 4.48 -0.23 -9.08
N ALA A 45 3.42 -0.68 -9.78
CA ALA A 45 3.36 -0.73 -11.25
C ALA A 45 1.92 -1.00 -11.72
N TYR A 46 1.62 -0.78 -13.01
CA TYR A 46 0.29 -1.07 -13.54
C TYR A 46 0.05 -2.56 -13.74
N LEU A 47 -1.06 -3.06 -13.19
CA LEU A 47 -1.61 -4.37 -13.52
C LEU A 47 -2.13 -4.38 -14.96
N ASP A 48 -1.85 -5.44 -15.68
CA ASP A 48 -2.51 -5.69 -16.95
C ASP A 48 -3.92 -6.24 -16.72
N THR A 49 -4.84 -5.86 -17.60
CA THR A 49 -6.16 -6.48 -17.58
C THR A 49 -6.05 -7.97 -17.88
N PRO A 50 -6.84 -8.85 -17.24
CA PRO A 50 -6.76 -10.30 -17.47
C PRO A 50 -6.89 -10.70 -18.94
N GLN A 51 -7.57 -9.88 -19.76
CA GLN A 51 -7.79 -10.12 -21.18
C GLN A 51 -6.60 -9.74 -22.07
N SER A 52 -5.62 -8.99 -21.57
CA SER A 52 -4.47 -8.54 -22.35
C SER A 52 -3.51 -9.66 -22.73
N GLY A 53 -3.47 -10.72 -21.93
CA GLY A 53 -2.49 -11.80 -22.06
C GLY A 53 -1.04 -11.35 -21.83
N GLN A 54 -0.83 -10.14 -21.27
CA GLN A 54 0.47 -9.57 -20.94
C GLN A 54 0.71 -9.64 -19.43
N ASP A 55 1.97 -9.56 -19.03
CA ASP A 55 2.39 -9.38 -17.65
C ASP A 55 3.46 -8.29 -17.56
N THR A 56 3.02 -7.04 -17.73
CA THR A 56 3.92 -5.90 -17.65
C THR A 56 4.34 -5.59 -16.22
N TYR A 57 3.53 -5.99 -15.25
CA TYR A 57 3.82 -5.83 -13.84
C TYR A 57 5.10 -6.54 -13.42
N SER A 58 5.28 -7.78 -13.86
CA SER A 58 6.41 -8.62 -13.48
C SER A 58 7.70 -8.39 -14.29
N ARG A 59 7.68 -7.49 -15.30
CA ARG A 59 8.82 -7.32 -16.24
C ARG A 59 9.96 -6.43 -15.72
N TYR A 60 9.76 -5.69 -14.63
CA TYR A 60 10.73 -4.70 -14.16
C TYR A 60 11.94 -5.35 -13.48
N SER A 61 13.15 -4.85 -13.79
CA SER A 61 14.44 -5.28 -13.22
C SER A 61 14.48 -5.18 -11.68
N PHE A 62 13.74 -4.26 -11.11
CA PHE A 62 13.59 -4.13 -9.66
C PHE A 62 13.18 -5.45 -8.99
N TRP A 63 12.32 -6.24 -9.64
CA TRP A 63 11.86 -7.51 -9.07
C TRP A 63 12.97 -8.56 -9.00
N ASP A 64 13.86 -8.60 -10.01
CA ASP A 64 15.01 -9.51 -10.00
C ASP A 64 15.96 -9.11 -8.87
N TRP A 65 16.28 -7.82 -8.78
CA TRP A 65 17.07 -7.29 -7.68
C TRP A 65 16.46 -7.59 -6.30
N ALA A 66 15.18 -7.33 -6.10
CA ALA A 66 14.50 -7.57 -4.82
C ALA A 66 14.46 -9.07 -4.46
N SER A 67 14.26 -9.94 -5.47
CA SER A 67 14.27 -11.40 -5.28
C SER A 67 15.62 -11.93 -4.81
N GLU A 68 16.71 -11.33 -5.26
CA GLU A 68 18.07 -11.72 -4.87
C GLU A 68 18.46 -11.25 -3.46
N HIS A 69 17.84 -10.16 -2.98
CA HIS A 69 18.28 -9.49 -1.75
C HIS A 69 17.40 -9.73 -0.54
N TYR A 70 16.13 -10.14 -0.72
CA TYR A 70 15.20 -10.41 0.38
C TYR A 70 14.75 -11.85 0.38
N LYS A 71 14.55 -12.42 1.58
CA LYS A 71 13.98 -13.76 1.73
C LYS A 71 12.57 -13.84 1.18
N GLN A 72 11.79 -12.75 1.39
CA GLN A 72 10.43 -12.61 0.90
C GLN A 72 10.10 -11.14 0.68
N VAL A 73 9.32 -10.87 -0.36
CA VAL A 73 8.75 -9.54 -0.63
C VAL A 73 7.23 -9.66 -0.68
N ILE A 74 6.55 -8.86 0.11
CA ILE A 74 5.09 -8.81 0.22
C ILE A 74 4.63 -7.45 -0.28
N VAL A 75 3.82 -7.45 -1.34
CA VAL A 75 3.35 -6.24 -1.99
C VAL A 75 1.86 -6.09 -1.76
N CYS A 76 1.43 -4.92 -1.30
CA CYS A 76 0.06 -4.46 -1.34
C CYS A 76 -0.21 -3.80 -2.69
N PHE A 77 -1.39 -3.93 -3.28
CA PHE A 77 -1.76 -3.10 -4.41
C PHE A 77 -2.20 -1.70 -3.95
N GLY A 78 -1.75 -0.66 -4.67
CA GLY A 78 -2.24 0.70 -4.54
C GLY A 78 -3.25 1.04 -5.65
N ASN A 79 -3.71 2.29 -5.70
CA ASN A 79 -4.65 2.71 -6.73
C ASN A 79 -4.00 2.76 -8.13
N HIS A 80 -2.72 3.17 -8.24
CA HIS A 80 -2.00 3.18 -9.51
C HIS A 80 -1.83 1.79 -10.11
N ASP A 81 -1.78 0.74 -9.29
CA ASP A 81 -1.70 -0.63 -9.80
C ASP A 81 -2.89 -0.94 -10.73
N PHE A 82 -4.04 -0.29 -10.52
CA PHE A 82 -5.25 -0.46 -11.35
C PHE A 82 -5.38 0.55 -12.52
N TYR A 83 -4.42 1.45 -12.73
CA TYR A 83 -4.52 2.53 -13.75
C TYR A 83 -4.43 2.06 -15.21
N GLY A 84 -4.17 0.80 -15.46
CA GLY A 84 -4.28 0.19 -16.78
C GLY A 84 -5.72 -0.05 -17.27
N TYR A 85 -6.72 0.70 -16.78
CA TYR A 85 -8.15 0.46 -16.97
C TYR A 85 -8.58 -0.91 -16.43
N TYR A 86 -7.90 -1.36 -15.37
CA TYR A 86 -8.27 -2.59 -14.69
C TYR A 86 -9.68 -2.48 -14.12
N ASP A 87 -10.48 -3.53 -14.26
CA ASP A 87 -11.83 -3.58 -13.70
C ASP A 87 -11.75 -4.09 -12.25
N LEU A 88 -11.79 -3.15 -11.31
CA LEU A 88 -11.62 -3.41 -9.88
C LEU A 88 -12.71 -4.36 -9.34
N ALA A 89 -13.91 -4.34 -9.90
CA ALA A 89 -14.98 -5.28 -9.52
C ALA A 89 -14.61 -6.75 -9.77
N THR A 90 -13.61 -7.02 -10.62
CA THR A 90 -13.12 -8.38 -10.88
C THR A 90 -12.05 -8.85 -9.90
N MET A 91 -11.57 -7.98 -8.99
CA MET A 91 -10.52 -8.31 -8.03
C MET A 91 -11.13 -9.05 -6.82
N PRO A 92 -10.83 -10.35 -6.65
CA PRO A 92 -11.37 -11.10 -5.52
C PRO A 92 -10.57 -10.84 -4.24
N ASP A 93 -11.23 -11.01 -3.08
CA ASP A 93 -10.52 -11.13 -1.82
C ASP A 93 -9.62 -12.37 -1.83
N GLY A 94 -8.48 -12.29 -1.16
CA GLY A 94 -7.47 -13.35 -1.15
C GLY A 94 -6.65 -13.43 -2.46
N TYR A 95 -6.78 -12.45 -3.37
CA TYR A 95 -6.00 -12.47 -4.61
C TYR A 95 -4.50 -12.41 -4.30
N CYS A 96 -3.76 -13.30 -4.98
CA CYS A 96 -2.30 -13.38 -4.89
C CYS A 96 -1.72 -13.48 -6.30
N LYS A 97 -0.87 -12.53 -6.66
CA LYS A 97 -0.09 -12.55 -7.89
C LYS A 97 1.36 -12.91 -7.56
N GLU A 98 1.83 -14.05 -8.06
CA GLU A 98 3.26 -14.37 -8.03
C GLU A 98 4.00 -13.53 -9.07
N ILE A 99 5.07 -12.84 -8.62
CA ILE A 99 5.94 -12.01 -9.46
C ILE A 99 7.30 -12.70 -9.64
N ARG A 100 7.82 -13.25 -8.54
CA ARG A 100 8.97 -14.15 -8.45
C ARG A 100 8.67 -15.21 -7.38
N PRO A 101 9.39 -16.32 -7.29
CA PRO A 101 9.10 -17.37 -6.30
C PRO A 101 9.02 -16.89 -4.84
N ASN A 102 9.71 -15.79 -4.50
CA ASN A 102 9.70 -15.17 -3.19
C ASN A 102 9.08 -13.76 -3.17
N ILE A 103 8.41 -13.34 -4.25
CA ILE A 103 7.75 -12.04 -4.36
C ILE A 103 6.30 -12.22 -4.77
N HIS A 104 5.39 -11.78 -3.93
CA HIS A 104 3.95 -11.88 -4.19
C HIS A 104 3.24 -10.57 -3.88
N ALA A 105 2.28 -10.20 -4.75
CA ALA A 105 1.40 -9.06 -4.54
C ALA A 105 -0.01 -9.54 -4.16
N TYR A 106 -0.63 -8.86 -3.20
CA TYR A 106 -1.86 -9.31 -2.55
C TYR A 106 -2.95 -8.24 -2.55
N TYR A 107 -4.20 -8.71 -2.62
CA TYR A 107 -5.40 -7.92 -2.37
C TYR A 107 -6.27 -8.63 -1.34
N ASN A 108 -6.53 -7.98 -0.21
CA ASN A 108 -7.27 -8.51 0.93
C ASN A 108 -6.84 -9.94 1.30
N ALA A 109 -5.61 -10.09 1.77
CA ALA A 109 -5.02 -11.37 2.14
C ALA A 109 -4.18 -11.26 3.42
N VAL A 110 -3.99 -12.38 4.12
CA VAL A 110 -3.08 -12.47 5.27
C VAL A 110 -1.87 -13.29 4.89
N VAL A 111 -0.69 -12.78 5.20
CA VAL A 111 0.58 -13.52 5.08
C VAL A 111 1.10 -13.83 6.48
N HIS A 112 1.25 -15.12 6.77
CA HIS A 112 1.74 -15.60 8.06
C HIS A 112 3.25 -15.79 8.02
N LEU A 113 3.97 -15.15 8.94
CA LEU A 113 5.42 -15.24 9.11
C LEU A 113 5.74 -15.58 10.58
N ASP A 114 5.87 -16.86 10.90
CA ASP A 114 6.07 -17.33 12.29
C ASP A 114 5.05 -16.70 13.27
N ASP A 115 5.51 -15.82 14.17
CA ASP A 115 4.67 -15.12 15.15
C ASP A 115 4.13 -13.76 14.67
N VAL A 116 4.20 -13.48 13.36
CA VAL A 116 3.77 -12.21 12.75
C VAL A 116 2.71 -12.45 11.70
N ASP A 117 1.57 -11.78 11.80
CA ASP A 117 0.58 -11.69 10.74
C ASP A 117 0.70 -10.36 10.01
N ILE A 118 0.83 -10.42 8.68
CA ILE A 118 0.77 -9.26 7.80
C ILE A 118 -0.57 -9.26 7.08
N ILE A 119 -1.44 -8.34 7.47
CA ILE A 119 -2.79 -8.17 6.93
C ILE A 119 -2.69 -7.15 5.80
N VAL A 120 -2.78 -7.62 4.56
CA VAL A 120 -2.55 -6.82 3.36
C VAL A 120 -3.87 -6.40 2.74
N SER A 121 -4.07 -5.11 2.55
CA SER A 121 -5.28 -4.57 1.90
C SER A 121 -5.01 -3.19 1.34
N THR A 122 -5.51 -2.88 0.13
CA THR A 122 -5.44 -1.51 -0.43
C THR A 122 -6.09 -0.49 0.51
N LEU A 123 -7.04 -0.91 1.34
CA LEU A 123 -7.89 -0.15 2.24
C LEU A 123 -8.88 0.74 1.48
N TRP A 124 -8.39 1.44 0.41
CA TRP A 124 -9.08 2.59 -0.13
C TRP A 124 -9.38 3.61 0.97
N SER A 125 -10.00 4.72 0.65
CA SER A 125 -10.43 5.69 1.66
C SER A 125 -11.92 6.00 1.47
N TYR A 126 -12.47 6.94 2.21
CA TYR A 126 -13.89 7.24 2.15
C TYR A 126 -14.15 8.67 1.68
N ILE A 127 -14.95 8.80 0.63
CA ILE A 127 -15.34 10.08 0.03
C ILE A 127 -16.74 10.44 0.53
N GLU A 128 -16.83 11.52 1.29
CA GLU A 128 -18.12 12.03 1.73
C GLU A 128 -18.98 12.42 0.52
N PRO A 129 -20.30 12.08 0.51
CA PRO A 129 -21.16 12.29 -0.64
C PRO A 129 -21.20 13.74 -1.16
N CYS A 130 -21.03 14.73 -0.29
CA CYS A 130 -20.99 16.16 -0.68
C CYS A 130 -19.76 16.51 -1.50
N TYR A 131 -18.66 15.73 -1.40
CA TYR A 131 -17.43 15.94 -2.16
C TYR A 131 -17.30 15.03 -3.39
N SER A 132 -18.25 14.11 -3.63
CA SER A 132 -18.20 13.14 -4.74
C SER A 132 -17.92 13.79 -6.08
N TYR A 133 -18.67 14.84 -6.41
CA TYR A 133 -18.56 15.52 -7.71
C TYR A 133 -17.17 16.13 -7.96
N ILE A 134 -16.63 16.84 -6.98
CA ILE A 134 -15.32 17.49 -7.13
C ILE A 134 -14.19 16.44 -7.15
N THR A 135 -14.31 15.41 -6.32
CA THR A 135 -13.33 14.32 -6.24
C THR A 135 -13.29 13.52 -7.54
N GLU A 136 -14.43 13.12 -8.08
CA GLU A 136 -14.48 12.38 -9.36
C GLU A 136 -13.91 13.14 -10.54
N ARG A 137 -13.91 14.48 -10.48
CA ARG A 137 -13.31 15.34 -11.52
C ARG A 137 -11.85 15.65 -11.27
N GLY A 138 -11.40 15.64 -10.03
CA GLY A 138 -10.05 16.06 -9.64
C GLY A 138 -9.05 14.90 -9.48
N VAL A 139 -9.53 13.67 -9.29
CA VAL A 139 -8.67 12.52 -8.99
C VAL A 139 -8.61 11.54 -10.17
N SER A 140 -7.42 11.11 -10.52
CA SER A 140 -7.15 10.27 -11.71
C SER A 140 -7.80 8.89 -11.64
N ASP A 141 -8.03 8.35 -10.44
CA ASP A 141 -8.67 7.05 -10.20
C ASP A 141 -9.96 6.90 -11.02
N PHE A 142 -10.80 7.94 -11.00
CA PHE A 142 -12.11 7.95 -11.67
C PHE A 142 -12.04 7.98 -13.20
N TYR A 143 -10.85 8.19 -13.75
CA TYR A 143 -10.61 8.16 -15.21
C TYR A 143 -9.83 6.92 -15.64
N ARG A 144 -9.02 6.35 -14.75
CA ARG A 144 -8.03 5.32 -15.05
C ARG A 144 -8.46 3.92 -14.59
N ILE A 145 -9.41 3.81 -13.65
CA ILE A 145 -9.91 2.55 -13.10
C ILE A 145 -11.32 2.28 -13.65
N ARG A 146 -11.64 1.01 -13.84
CA ARG A 146 -12.97 0.53 -14.22
C ARG A 146 -13.64 -0.17 -13.04
N TYR A 147 -14.97 -0.20 -13.09
CA TYR A 147 -15.80 -0.95 -12.17
C TYR A 147 -17.04 -1.46 -12.94
N GLU A 148 -17.18 -2.79 -13.06
CA GLU A 148 -18.22 -3.45 -13.86
C GLU A 148 -18.29 -2.92 -15.31
N GLY A 149 -17.12 -2.71 -15.94
CA GLY A 149 -17.00 -2.20 -17.30
C GLY A 149 -17.19 -0.68 -17.47
N HIS A 150 -17.59 0.02 -16.41
CA HIS A 150 -17.77 1.47 -16.40
C HIS A 150 -16.59 2.20 -15.76
N ARG A 151 -16.61 3.52 -15.77
CA ARG A 151 -15.67 4.31 -14.96
C ARG A 151 -15.96 4.06 -13.48
N LEU A 152 -14.91 4.02 -12.66
CA LEU A 152 -15.04 4.03 -11.22
C LEU A 152 -15.85 5.28 -10.80
N SER A 153 -16.76 5.13 -9.85
CA SER A 153 -17.47 6.22 -9.19
C SER A 153 -17.07 6.33 -7.72
N SER A 154 -17.33 7.45 -7.09
CA SER A 154 -17.14 7.62 -5.64
C SER A 154 -17.97 6.63 -4.82
N TYR A 155 -19.14 6.24 -5.33
CA TYR A 155 -19.96 5.19 -4.71
C TYR A 155 -19.23 3.83 -4.73
N ASN A 156 -18.69 3.40 -5.87
CA ASN A 156 -17.95 2.15 -5.96
C ASN A 156 -16.63 2.19 -5.16
N PHE A 157 -15.96 3.34 -5.16
CA PHE A 157 -14.77 3.58 -4.34
C PHE A 157 -15.06 3.35 -2.84
N ASN A 158 -16.17 3.91 -2.34
CA ASN A 158 -16.59 3.72 -0.95
C ASN A 158 -17.00 2.28 -0.67
N GLN A 159 -17.62 1.57 -1.63
CA GLN A 159 -17.92 0.13 -1.47
C GLN A 159 -16.64 -0.70 -1.33
N GLU A 160 -15.60 -0.41 -2.11
CA GLU A 160 -14.31 -1.10 -1.96
C GLU A 160 -13.64 -0.75 -0.63
N HIS A 161 -13.75 0.50 -0.16
CA HIS A 161 -13.31 0.86 1.19
C HIS A 161 -13.99 0.01 2.26
N GLU A 162 -15.32 -0.06 2.23
CA GLU A 162 -16.09 -0.84 3.22
C GLU A 162 -15.72 -2.32 3.19
N LYS A 163 -15.48 -2.88 2.01
CA LYS A 163 -15.05 -4.27 1.81
C LYS A 163 -13.66 -4.49 2.44
N CYS A 164 -12.69 -3.64 2.09
CA CYS A 164 -11.32 -3.72 2.61
C CYS A 164 -11.25 -3.51 4.13
N LEU A 165 -11.98 -2.52 4.65
CA LEU A 165 -12.01 -2.23 6.09
C LEU A 165 -12.65 -3.39 6.88
N ARG A 166 -13.70 -4.00 6.36
CA ARG A 166 -14.32 -5.18 6.96
C ARG A 166 -13.35 -6.35 7.02
N PHE A 167 -12.62 -6.60 5.93
CA PHE A 167 -11.57 -7.61 5.87
C PHE A 167 -10.51 -7.33 6.95
N ILE A 168 -9.94 -6.13 7.00
CA ILE A 168 -8.91 -5.77 7.99
C ILE A 168 -9.43 -6.01 9.42
N LYS A 169 -10.64 -5.53 9.74
CA LYS A 169 -11.23 -5.68 11.08
C LYS A 169 -11.41 -7.14 11.47
N GLN A 170 -11.87 -7.97 10.54
CA GLN A 170 -12.05 -9.41 10.76
C GLN A 170 -10.71 -10.08 11.03
N GLU A 171 -9.72 -9.90 10.15
CA GLU A 171 -8.42 -10.58 10.28
C GLU A 171 -7.65 -10.13 11.52
N VAL A 172 -7.71 -8.84 11.87
CA VAL A 172 -7.12 -8.35 13.13
C VAL A 172 -7.75 -9.00 14.35
N ALA A 173 -9.07 -9.22 14.33
CA ALA A 173 -9.79 -9.85 15.45
C ALA A 173 -9.54 -11.36 15.54
N GLU A 174 -9.39 -12.04 14.40
CA GLU A 174 -9.18 -13.50 14.32
C GLU A 174 -7.72 -13.90 14.55
N SER A 175 -6.77 -13.01 14.25
CA SER A 175 -5.33 -13.24 14.41
C SER A 175 -4.97 -13.52 15.87
N LYS A 176 -4.18 -14.59 16.08
CA LYS A 176 -3.66 -15.01 17.39
C LYS A 176 -2.15 -14.86 17.52
N THR A 177 -1.50 -14.33 16.49
CA THR A 177 -0.07 -14.11 16.50
C THR A 177 0.33 -13.02 17.50
N LYS A 178 1.60 -13.04 17.89
CA LYS A 178 2.16 -12.08 18.83
C LYS A 178 2.20 -10.66 18.25
N THR A 179 2.53 -10.54 16.98
CA THR A 179 2.67 -9.25 16.28
C THR A 179 1.70 -9.18 15.10
N LYS A 180 0.98 -8.08 14.99
CA LYS A 180 0.04 -7.80 13.90
C LYS A 180 0.47 -6.54 13.15
N ILE A 181 0.67 -6.70 11.85
CA ILE A 181 1.02 -5.59 10.94
C ILE A 181 -0.10 -5.45 9.92
N VAL A 182 -0.70 -4.28 9.83
CA VAL A 182 -1.55 -3.93 8.69
C VAL A 182 -0.69 -3.24 7.64
N LEU A 183 -0.68 -3.78 6.43
CA LEU A 183 -0.05 -3.21 5.26
C LEU A 183 -1.14 -2.69 4.34
N SER A 184 -1.35 -1.37 4.32
CA SER A 184 -2.32 -0.75 3.44
C SER A 184 -1.65 0.19 2.44
N HIS A 185 -2.43 0.68 1.46
CA HIS A 185 -1.95 1.74 0.58
C HIS A 185 -2.48 3.10 1.03
N HIS A 186 -3.81 3.25 1.13
CA HIS A 186 -4.40 4.53 1.56
C HIS A 186 -4.09 4.87 3.02
N VAL A 187 -4.07 6.17 3.31
CA VAL A 187 -3.71 6.72 4.63
C VAL A 187 -4.82 6.44 5.65
N PRO A 188 -4.53 5.79 6.79
CA PRO A 188 -5.55 5.31 7.71
C PRO A 188 -6.04 6.34 8.73
N THR A 189 -5.42 7.53 8.79
CA THR A 189 -5.81 8.57 9.77
C THR A 189 -5.42 9.96 9.31
N GLN A 190 -6.21 10.95 9.66
CA GLN A 190 -5.94 12.38 9.41
C GLN A 190 -4.68 12.88 10.12
N LEU A 191 -4.18 12.18 11.15
CA LEU A 191 -2.90 12.50 11.78
C LEU A 191 -1.72 12.41 10.80
N CYS A 192 -1.86 11.58 9.77
CA CYS A 192 -0.86 11.38 8.72
C CYS A 192 -1.13 12.21 7.46
N THR A 193 -2.11 13.11 7.47
CA THR A 193 -2.35 14.07 6.38
C THR A 193 -1.42 15.27 6.54
N ALA A 194 -0.63 15.54 5.49
CA ALA A 194 0.24 16.72 5.46
C ALA A 194 -0.56 18.02 5.56
N GLU A 195 0.05 19.03 6.17
CA GLU A 195 -0.64 20.29 6.50
C GLU A 195 -1.20 20.99 5.25
N GLU A 196 -0.46 20.94 4.14
CA GLU A 196 -0.88 21.52 2.85
C GLU A 196 -2.13 20.86 2.25
N PHE A 197 -2.49 19.64 2.68
CA PHE A 197 -3.66 18.91 2.17
C PHE A 197 -4.84 18.93 3.17
N ARG A 198 -4.64 19.45 4.37
CA ARG A 198 -5.72 19.54 5.36
C ARG A 198 -6.82 20.47 4.87
N GLY A 199 -8.07 20.00 4.93
CA GLY A 199 -9.22 20.74 4.47
C GLY A 199 -9.42 20.75 2.96
N SER A 200 -8.66 19.97 2.20
CA SER A 200 -8.90 19.78 0.77
C SER A 200 -10.18 18.97 0.53
N ASP A 201 -11.04 19.45 -0.35
CA ASP A 201 -12.31 18.81 -0.71
C ASP A 201 -12.13 17.41 -1.35
N ILE A 202 -10.94 17.11 -1.87
CA ILE A 202 -10.63 15.80 -2.47
C ILE A 202 -9.89 14.87 -1.51
N ASN A 203 -9.61 15.30 -0.29
CA ASN A 203 -8.80 14.52 0.66
C ASN A 203 -9.43 13.17 1.02
N GLY A 204 -10.75 13.04 0.90
CA GLY A 204 -11.46 11.77 1.09
C GLY A 204 -11.05 10.66 0.13
N ALA A 205 -10.39 10.98 -1.01
CA ALA A 205 -9.79 9.97 -1.89
C ALA A 205 -8.40 9.50 -1.44
N PHE A 206 -7.81 10.14 -0.42
CA PHE A 206 -6.45 9.85 0.04
C PHE A 206 -6.41 9.30 1.45
N THR A 207 -7.24 9.85 2.33
CA THR A 207 -7.18 9.57 3.77
C THR A 207 -8.57 9.24 4.30
N VAL A 208 -8.63 8.19 5.12
CA VAL A 208 -9.80 7.87 5.95
C VAL A 208 -9.43 8.00 7.42
N GLU A 209 -10.38 8.39 8.29
CA GLU A 209 -10.12 8.49 9.73
C GLU A 209 -10.53 7.20 10.45
N LEU A 210 -9.55 6.43 10.90
CA LEU A 210 -9.73 5.18 11.64
C LEU A 210 -9.11 5.23 13.04
N GLY A 211 -8.82 6.41 13.56
CA GLY A 211 -8.09 6.59 14.82
C GLY A 211 -8.74 5.86 16.00
N ASP A 212 -10.07 5.93 16.15
CA ASP A 212 -10.80 5.23 17.22
C ASP A 212 -10.65 3.71 17.09
N TYR A 213 -10.82 3.16 15.87
CA TYR A 213 -10.62 1.74 15.64
C TYR A 213 -9.17 1.31 15.93
N ILE A 214 -8.19 2.10 15.49
CA ILE A 214 -6.78 1.81 15.72
C ILE A 214 -6.47 1.82 17.21
N ALA A 215 -6.98 2.80 17.96
CA ALA A 215 -6.79 2.90 19.41
C ALA A 215 -7.30 1.68 20.19
N ASP A 216 -8.44 1.14 19.76
CA ASP A 216 -9.09 -0.01 20.40
C ASP A 216 -8.58 -1.36 19.85
N SER A 217 -7.74 -1.35 18.80
CA SER A 217 -7.21 -2.54 18.15
C SER A 217 -5.99 -3.11 18.87
N CYS A 218 -5.62 -4.34 18.49
CA CYS A 218 -4.38 -4.96 18.93
C CYS A 218 -3.27 -4.91 17.86
N ILE A 219 -3.36 -3.98 16.90
CA ILE A 219 -2.37 -3.77 15.84
C ILE A 219 -1.09 -3.20 16.46
N ASP A 220 0.08 -3.70 16.04
CA ASP A 220 1.37 -3.20 16.50
C ASP A 220 1.95 -2.17 15.52
N TYR A 221 1.80 -2.43 14.21
CA TYR A 221 2.23 -1.51 13.15
C TYR A 221 1.14 -1.37 12.09
N TRP A 222 0.95 -0.15 11.61
CA TRP A 222 0.18 0.14 10.41
C TRP A 222 1.11 0.82 9.40
N ILE A 223 1.44 0.12 8.30
CA ILE A 223 2.33 0.59 7.25
C ILE A 223 1.48 1.05 6.06
N TYR A 224 1.72 2.25 5.57
CA TYR A 224 0.90 2.86 4.53
C TYR A 224 1.73 3.62 3.47
N GLY A 225 1.07 4.08 2.36
CA GLY A 225 1.63 4.84 1.25
C GLY A 225 0.73 5.99 0.78
N HIS A 226 0.65 6.21 -0.51
CA HIS A 226 -0.33 7.00 -1.27
C HIS A 226 -0.16 8.52 -1.23
N SER A 227 0.17 9.10 -0.11
CA SER A 227 0.19 10.58 0.05
C SER A 227 1.47 11.24 -0.44
N HIS A 228 2.51 10.47 -0.76
CA HIS A 228 3.87 10.91 -1.07
C HIS A 228 4.46 11.85 0.02
N ARG A 229 3.95 11.73 1.26
CA ARG A 229 4.42 12.49 2.42
C ARG A 229 4.73 11.51 3.55
N ASN A 230 5.98 11.48 4.00
CA ASN A 230 6.43 10.56 5.03
C ASN A 230 6.13 11.14 6.42
N ILE A 231 4.95 10.82 6.96
CA ILE A 231 4.48 11.27 8.26
C ILE A 231 4.21 10.04 9.13
N ASP A 232 5.01 9.85 10.15
CA ASP A 232 4.79 8.80 11.13
C ASP A 232 3.93 9.33 12.28
N ALA A 233 3.06 8.48 12.83
CA ALA A 233 2.18 8.78 13.97
C ALA A 233 2.12 7.59 14.92
N GLN A 234 1.53 7.80 16.10
CA GLN A 234 1.21 6.74 17.04
C GLN A 234 -0.18 6.95 17.63
N ILE A 235 -1.00 5.90 17.61
CA ILE A 235 -2.32 5.87 18.22
C ILE A 235 -2.35 4.68 19.18
N GLY A 236 -2.53 4.94 20.48
CA GLY A 236 -2.39 3.91 21.50
C GLY A 236 -1.00 3.24 21.44
N LYS A 237 -0.98 1.92 21.26
CA LYS A 237 0.27 1.16 21.06
C LYS A 237 0.70 1.07 19.59
N THR A 238 -0.22 1.33 18.65
CA THR A 238 0.00 1.14 17.22
C THR A 238 0.91 2.25 16.67
N LYS A 239 2.02 1.84 16.04
CA LYS A 239 2.86 2.74 15.26
C LYS A 239 2.34 2.80 13.83
N ILE A 240 2.01 4.00 13.35
CA ILE A 240 1.55 4.27 11.99
C ILE A 240 2.73 4.87 11.25
N ILE A 241 3.26 4.17 10.26
CA ILE A 241 4.54 4.48 9.63
C ILE A 241 4.48 4.33 8.12
N CYS A 242 5.32 5.06 7.41
CA CYS A 242 5.43 4.97 5.95
C CYS A 242 6.86 5.28 5.48
N ASN A 243 7.15 4.95 4.21
CA ASN A 243 8.41 5.26 3.55
C ASN A 243 8.19 5.33 2.04
N GLN A 244 7.62 6.43 1.59
CA GLN A 244 7.11 6.66 0.25
C GLN A 244 8.19 7.32 -0.60
N LEU A 245 8.51 6.75 -1.77
CA LEU A 245 9.44 7.35 -2.73
C LEU A 245 8.78 8.55 -3.43
N GLY A 246 7.60 8.32 -3.98
CA GLY A 246 6.86 9.32 -4.75
C GLY A 246 7.43 9.53 -6.16
N TYR A 247 6.99 10.60 -6.82
CA TYR A 247 7.41 10.89 -8.19
C TYR A 247 8.79 11.53 -8.25
N VAL A 248 9.78 10.79 -8.75
CA VAL A 248 11.15 11.27 -8.94
C VAL A 248 11.18 12.47 -9.89
N SER A 249 10.35 12.47 -10.93
CA SER A 249 10.25 13.58 -11.89
C SER A 249 9.82 14.91 -11.25
N TYR A 250 9.15 14.89 -10.11
CA TYR A 250 8.77 16.08 -9.34
C TYR A 250 9.70 16.35 -8.16
N GLY A 251 10.74 15.53 -7.97
CA GLY A 251 11.70 15.69 -6.88
C GLY A 251 11.13 15.37 -5.49
N GLU A 252 10.01 14.64 -5.41
CA GLU A 252 9.34 14.35 -4.14
C GLU A 252 10.25 13.59 -3.17
N HIS A 253 11.01 12.61 -3.65
CA HIS A 253 11.98 11.83 -2.89
C HIS A 253 13.07 12.67 -2.19
N LEU A 254 13.34 13.88 -2.68
CA LEU A 254 14.32 14.81 -2.08
C LEU A 254 13.72 15.61 -0.91
N ALA A 255 12.39 15.77 -0.91
CA ALA A 255 11.68 16.65 0.02
C ALA A 255 10.84 15.88 1.05
N ASN A 256 10.46 14.62 0.76
CA ASN A 256 9.52 13.87 1.59
C ASN A 256 10.16 13.05 2.70
N GLY A 257 11.51 12.99 2.79
CA GLY A 257 12.22 12.23 3.80
C GLY A 257 12.28 10.72 3.54
N PHE A 258 12.21 10.29 2.27
CA PHE A 258 12.43 8.89 1.89
C PHE A 258 13.80 8.40 2.41
N ASP A 259 13.79 7.24 3.05
CA ASP A 259 15.01 6.62 3.62
C ASP A 259 15.17 5.19 3.07
N PRO A 260 16.19 4.90 2.24
CA PRO A 260 16.39 3.57 1.66
C PRO A 260 16.72 2.47 2.70
N LYS A 261 16.89 2.82 3.97
CA LYS A 261 17.24 1.91 5.09
C LYS A 261 16.10 1.66 6.06
N LYS A 262 14.96 2.35 5.91
CA LYS A 262 13.89 2.37 6.92
C LYS A 262 13.34 0.98 7.19
N ASN A 263 13.43 0.53 8.43
CA ASN A 263 13.00 -0.81 8.85
C ASN A 263 12.42 -0.82 10.27
N VAL A 264 11.76 -1.90 10.62
CA VAL A 264 11.33 -2.22 11.99
C VAL A 264 11.83 -3.59 12.38
N VAL A 265 11.97 -3.82 13.68
CA VAL A 265 12.32 -5.11 14.28
C VAL A 265 11.12 -5.60 15.10
N VAL A 266 10.67 -6.83 14.83
CA VAL A 266 9.51 -7.48 15.47
C VAL A 266 9.88 -8.81 16.10
#